data_21cd1c1d01644e278e77baaa43baf44a
#
_entry.id   21cd1c1d01644e278e77baaa43baf44a
#
_cell.length_a   1.000
_cell.length_b   1.000
_cell.length_c   1.000
_cell.angle_alpha   90.00
_cell.angle_beta   90.00
_cell.angle_gamma   90.00
#
_symmetry.space_group_name_H-M   'P 1'
#
loop_
_entity.id
_entity.type
_entity.pdbx_description
1 polymer ?
#
loop_
_entity_poly.entity_id
_entity_poly.type
_entity_poly.pdbx_seq_one_letter_code
_entity_poly.pdbx_strand_id
1 'polypeptide(L)'
;MAQRSSRFDLSTKLLSWWYNQKNKLIKNIRIQDFLARFPITSRVARKEGEAIFQLMTGFVDTQILLTFVKSGALRHLEAGSSSIEELSDKIGIDFDSTEILCRAGCALGLVRLKSKRIFLARRGALILSLPGMTELIDHHSILYEDLLDPISFFRGEKETKLSQFWPYVF
;
A
#
# COMPACT_ATOMS: atom_id res chain seq x y z
N MET A 1 14.13 -46.09 1.99
CA MET A 1 13.77 -44.69 2.29
C MET A 1 14.83 -43.67 1.88
N ALA A 2 16.06 -43.99 1.62
CA ALA A 2 17.18 -43.07 1.29
C ALA A 2 17.15 -42.46 -0.13
N GLN A 3 16.56 -43.12 -1.13
CA GLN A 3 16.58 -42.63 -2.54
C GLN A 3 15.61 -41.47 -2.85
N ARG A 4 14.59 -41.21 -2.03
CA ARG A 4 13.67 -40.09 -2.21
C ARG A 4 14.24 -38.72 -1.77
N SER A 5 15.15 -38.73 -0.78
CA SER A 5 15.82 -37.53 -0.27
C SER A 5 16.81 -36.92 -1.26
N SER A 6 17.54 -37.74 -2.00
CA SER A 6 18.60 -37.29 -2.96
C SER A 6 18.02 -36.62 -4.21
N ARG A 7 16.86 -37.06 -4.71
CA ARG A 7 16.20 -36.47 -5.89
C ARG A 7 15.60 -35.10 -5.58
N PHE A 8 15.12 -34.91 -4.37
CA PHE A 8 14.58 -33.61 -3.90
C PHE A 8 15.70 -32.56 -3.77
N ASP A 9 16.87 -32.94 -3.31
CA ASP A 9 18.04 -32.07 -3.16
C ASP A 9 18.60 -31.62 -4.51
N LEU A 10 18.69 -32.50 -5.50
CA LEU A 10 19.16 -32.18 -6.84
C LEU A 10 18.23 -31.21 -7.60
N SER A 11 16.91 -31.41 -7.50
CA SER A 11 15.94 -30.52 -8.12
C SER A 11 15.95 -29.11 -7.48
N THR A 12 16.12 -29.03 -6.18
CA THR A 12 16.22 -27.77 -5.43
C THR A 12 17.52 -27.03 -5.79
N LYS A 13 18.65 -27.74 -5.93
CA LYS A 13 19.94 -27.14 -6.36
C LYS A 13 19.87 -26.61 -7.79
N LEU A 14 19.25 -27.33 -8.70
CA LEU A 14 19.06 -26.90 -10.09
C LEU A 14 18.16 -25.68 -10.18
N LEU A 15 17.04 -25.67 -9.43
CA LEU A 15 16.15 -24.52 -9.34
C LEU A 15 16.87 -23.31 -8.77
N SER A 16 17.61 -23.47 -7.66
CA SER A 16 18.38 -22.38 -7.03
C SER A 16 19.44 -21.82 -7.98
N TRP A 17 20.15 -22.68 -8.72
CA TRP A 17 21.10 -22.27 -9.73
C TRP A 17 20.44 -21.49 -10.86
N TRP A 18 19.30 -21.96 -11.36
CA TRP A 18 18.53 -21.31 -12.44
C TRP A 18 18.02 -19.92 -12.00
N TYR A 19 17.42 -19.82 -10.81
CA TYR A 19 16.98 -18.53 -10.25
C TYR A 19 18.17 -17.57 -10.06
N ASN A 20 19.31 -18.06 -9.58
CA ASN A 20 20.50 -17.24 -9.43
C ASN A 20 21.06 -16.72 -10.76
N GLN A 21 21.04 -17.54 -11.82
CA GLN A 21 21.46 -17.09 -13.16
C GLN A 21 20.48 -16.05 -13.73
N LYS A 22 19.19 -16.29 -13.60
CA LYS A 22 18.16 -15.34 -14.01
C LYS A 22 18.32 -14.00 -13.27
N ASN A 23 18.51 -14.03 -11.96
CA ASN A 23 18.72 -12.83 -11.16
C ASN A 23 20.02 -12.08 -11.52
N LYS A 24 21.10 -12.78 -11.88
CA LYS A 24 22.33 -12.14 -12.39
C LYS A 24 22.09 -11.40 -13.71
N LEU A 25 21.30 -11.97 -14.62
CA LEU A 25 20.93 -11.33 -15.88
C LEU A 25 20.08 -10.08 -15.63
N ILE A 26 19.10 -10.16 -14.75
CA ILE A 26 18.23 -9.03 -14.39
C ILE A 26 19.03 -7.90 -13.75
N LYS A 27 20.05 -8.19 -12.93
CA LYS A 27 20.91 -7.19 -12.27
C LYS A 27 21.93 -6.55 -13.20
N ASN A 28 22.16 -7.07 -14.40
CA ASN A 28 23.15 -6.54 -15.33
C ASN A 28 22.61 -5.31 -16.05
N ILE A 29 23.18 -4.12 -15.73
CA ILE A 29 22.75 -2.83 -16.26
C ILE A 29 22.78 -2.77 -17.78
N ARG A 30 23.78 -3.40 -18.43
CA ARG A 30 23.89 -3.44 -19.91
C ARG A 30 22.75 -4.23 -20.54
N ILE A 31 22.31 -5.29 -19.87
CA ILE A 31 21.15 -6.08 -20.32
C ILE A 31 19.86 -5.29 -20.10
N GLN A 32 19.73 -4.58 -18.99
CA GLN A 32 18.60 -3.69 -18.73
C GLN A 32 18.49 -2.58 -19.78
N ASP A 33 19.60 -1.90 -20.11
CA ASP A 33 19.67 -0.87 -21.15
C ASP A 33 19.31 -1.42 -22.53
N PHE A 34 19.78 -2.62 -22.87
CA PHE A 34 19.44 -3.30 -24.12
C PHE A 34 17.95 -3.64 -24.17
N LEU A 35 17.42 -4.24 -23.12
CA LEU A 35 16.00 -4.61 -23.03
C LEU A 35 15.07 -3.39 -23.00
N ALA A 36 15.50 -2.27 -22.41
CA ALA A 36 14.72 -1.03 -22.37
C ALA A 36 14.46 -0.44 -23.78
N ARG A 37 15.29 -0.79 -24.77
CA ARG A 37 15.14 -0.31 -26.16
C ARG A 37 14.05 -1.05 -26.94
N PHE A 38 13.58 -2.20 -26.47
CA PHE A 38 12.52 -2.95 -27.15
C PHE A 38 11.15 -2.67 -26.53
N PRO A 39 10.09 -2.40 -27.34
CA PRO A 39 8.77 -2.00 -26.85
C PRO A 39 8.12 -3.02 -25.88
N ILE A 40 8.36 -4.31 -26.08
CA ILE A 40 7.76 -5.37 -25.25
C ILE A 40 8.45 -5.45 -23.90
N THR A 41 9.78 -5.47 -23.89
CA THR A 41 10.58 -5.58 -22.65
C THR A 41 10.57 -4.30 -21.85
N SER A 42 10.50 -3.12 -22.48
CA SER A 42 10.33 -1.85 -21.80
C SER A 42 9.00 -1.75 -21.05
N ARG A 43 7.92 -2.33 -21.58
CA ARG A 43 6.63 -2.43 -20.87
C ARG A 43 6.74 -3.31 -19.63
N VAL A 44 7.42 -4.44 -19.72
CA VAL A 44 7.64 -5.34 -18.57
C VAL A 44 8.50 -4.65 -17.52
N ALA A 45 9.63 -4.04 -17.91
CA ALA A 45 10.51 -3.32 -17.00
C ALA A 45 9.79 -2.15 -16.28
N ARG A 46 8.95 -1.40 -17.01
CA ARG A 46 8.13 -0.34 -16.43
C ARG A 46 7.13 -0.90 -15.41
N LYS A 47 6.42 -1.99 -15.76
CA LYS A 47 5.45 -2.63 -14.86
C LYS A 47 6.12 -3.14 -13.57
N GLU A 48 7.30 -3.74 -13.66
CA GLU A 48 8.07 -4.16 -12.49
C GLU A 48 8.55 -2.96 -11.67
N GLY A 49 9.01 -1.88 -12.31
CA GLY A 49 9.36 -0.64 -11.64
C GLY A 49 8.17 -0.01 -10.91
N GLU A 50 7.00 0.04 -11.56
CA GLU A 50 5.75 0.50 -10.95
C GLU A 50 5.37 -0.38 -9.74
N ALA A 51 5.50 -1.71 -9.85
CA ALA A 51 5.21 -2.63 -8.76
C ALA A 51 6.14 -2.44 -7.55
N ILE A 52 7.44 -2.26 -7.79
CA ILE A 52 8.41 -1.95 -6.72
C ILE A 52 8.09 -0.60 -6.08
N PHE A 53 7.77 0.42 -6.89
CA PHE A 53 7.38 1.73 -6.39
C PHE A 53 6.12 1.64 -5.52
N GLN A 54 5.11 0.87 -5.94
CA GLN A 54 3.89 0.63 -5.15
C GLN A 54 4.19 -0.07 -3.81
N LEU A 55 5.15 -1.00 -3.76
CA LEU A 55 5.58 -1.60 -2.49
C LEU A 55 6.18 -0.57 -1.53
N MET A 56 6.93 0.41 -2.07
CA MET A 56 7.53 1.47 -1.26
C MET A 56 6.50 2.50 -0.80
N THR A 57 5.55 2.86 -1.66
CA THR A 57 4.54 3.89 -1.38
C THR A 57 3.32 3.35 -0.64
N GLY A 58 3.10 2.03 -0.60
CA GLY A 58 1.93 1.41 0.00
C GLY A 58 1.68 1.84 1.44
N PHE A 59 2.74 2.08 2.21
CA PHE A 59 2.65 2.66 3.55
C PHE A 59 2.03 4.07 3.52
N VAL A 60 2.46 4.92 2.60
CA VAL A 60 1.95 6.30 2.46
C VAL A 60 0.48 6.27 2.03
N ASP A 61 0.13 5.41 1.08
CA ASP A 61 -1.25 5.26 0.59
C ASP A 61 -2.21 4.87 1.72
N THR A 62 -1.77 3.96 2.59
CA THR A 62 -2.56 3.55 3.75
C THR A 62 -2.68 4.64 4.81
N GLN A 63 -1.65 5.49 5.03
CA GLN A 63 -1.73 6.65 5.93
C GLN A 63 -2.67 7.73 5.38
N ILE A 64 -2.67 7.98 4.07
CA ILE A 64 -3.62 8.89 3.43
C ILE A 64 -5.06 8.38 3.64
N LEU A 65 -5.31 7.10 3.39
CA LEU A 65 -6.60 6.46 3.62
C LEU A 65 -7.06 6.61 5.08
N LEU A 66 -6.17 6.29 6.02
CA LEU A 66 -6.43 6.41 7.46
C LEU A 66 -6.77 7.86 7.84
N THR A 67 -6.05 8.83 7.29
CA THR A 67 -6.31 10.25 7.53
C THR A 67 -7.69 10.66 7.05
N PHE A 68 -8.11 10.25 5.84
CA PHE A 68 -9.45 10.51 5.33
C PHE A 68 -10.56 9.91 6.19
N VAL A 69 -10.34 8.74 6.77
CA VAL A 69 -11.31 8.08 7.65
C VAL A 69 -11.33 8.77 9.02
N LYS A 70 -10.17 8.91 9.67
CA LYS A 70 -10.08 9.47 11.03
C LYS A 70 -10.50 10.94 11.14
N SER A 71 -10.14 11.75 10.14
CA SER A 71 -10.55 13.17 10.12
C SER A 71 -12.04 13.35 9.82
N GLY A 72 -12.74 12.30 9.40
CA GLY A 72 -14.14 12.39 8.98
C GLY A 72 -14.35 13.03 7.61
N ALA A 73 -13.26 13.26 6.83
CA ALA A 73 -13.33 13.91 5.52
C ALA A 73 -14.24 13.18 4.54
N LEU A 74 -14.20 11.84 4.48
CA LEU A 74 -15.09 11.07 3.62
C LEU A 74 -16.55 11.25 3.99
N ARG A 75 -16.89 11.21 5.27
CA ARG A 75 -18.28 11.40 5.78
C ARG A 75 -18.78 12.83 5.50
N HIS A 76 -17.91 13.84 5.63
CA HIS A 76 -18.25 15.20 5.27
C HIS A 76 -18.60 15.32 3.78
N LEU A 77 -17.78 14.70 2.90
CA LEU A 77 -17.98 14.72 1.46
C LEU A 77 -19.13 13.81 0.98
N GLU A 78 -19.61 12.88 1.79
CA GLU A 78 -20.82 12.09 1.53
C GLU A 78 -22.06 12.99 1.59
N ALA A 79 -22.08 13.97 2.49
CA ALA A 79 -23.17 14.94 2.60
C ALA A 79 -23.19 15.94 1.42
N GLY A 80 -22.06 16.15 0.74
CA GLY A 80 -21.96 17.07 -0.39
C GLY A 80 -20.52 17.44 -0.74
N SER A 81 -20.35 18.15 -1.86
CA SER A 81 -19.03 18.67 -2.24
C SER A 81 -18.60 19.83 -1.37
N SER A 82 -17.29 19.97 -1.16
CA SER A 82 -16.68 21.02 -0.34
C SER A 82 -15.56 21.73 -1.11
N SER A 83 -15.29 22.99 -0.81
CA SER A 83 -14.03 23.61 -1.20
C SER A 83 -12.89 23.08 -0.31
N ILE A 84 -11.63 23.40 -0.63
CA ILE A 84 -10.48 23.01 0.19
C ILE A 84 -10.55 23.75 1.53
N GLU A 85 -10.93 25.03 1.54
CA GLU A 85 -11.09 25.85 2.73
C GLU A 85 -12.15 25.26 3.67
N GLU A 86 -13.36 25.01 3.14
CA GLU A 86 -14.46 24.41 3.91
C GLU A 86 -14.07 23.05 4.51
N LEU A 87 -13.33 22.23 3.74
CA LEU A 87 -12.85 20.91 4.20
C LEU A 87 -11.77 21.05 5.26
N SER A 88 -10.80 21.97 5.07
CA SER A 88 -9.73 22.31 6.00
C SER A 88 -10.28 22.66 7.39
N ASP A 89 -11.22 23.59 7.42
CA ASP A 89 -11.91 24.00 8.65
C ASP A 89 -12.64 22.83 9.31
N LYS A 90 -13.30 22.00 8.51
CA LYS A 90 -14.08 20.87 9.00
C LYS A 90 -13.23 19.77 9.63
N ILE A 91 -12.06 19.46 9.04
CA ILE A 91 -11.20 18.37 9.50
C ILE A 91 -10.09 18.85 10.46
N GLY A 92 -9.93 20.15 10.65
CA GLY A 92 -8.92 20.73 11.53
C GLY A 92 -7.48 20.54 11.03
N ILE A 93 -7.30 20.47 9.72
CA ILE A 93 -5.99 20.40 9.05
C ILE A 93 -5.82 21.68 8.24
N ASP A 94 -4.64 22.31 8.26
CA ASP A 94 -4.41 23.56 7.55
C ASP A 94 -4.67 23.43 6.03
N PHE A 95 -4.85 24.57 5.36
CA PHE A 95 -5.24 24.63 3.95
C PHE A 95 -4.24 23.90 3.04
N ASP A 96 -2.95 24.17 3.18
CA ASP A 96 -1.91 23.60 2.29
C ASP A 96 -1.82 22.09 2.47
N SER A 97 -1.83 21.59 3.70
CA SER A 97 -1.85 20.17 4.02
C SER A 97 -3.13 19.49 3.53
N THR A 98 -4.28 20.17 3.63
CA THR A 98 -5.55 19.66 3.10
C THR A 98 -5.54 19.59 1.58
N GLU A 99 -4.95 20.57 0.89
CA GLU A 99 -4.77 20.51 -0.57
C GLU A 99 -3.92 19.30 -0.98
N ILE A 100 -2.79 19.09 -0.30
CA ILE A 100 -1.90 17.93 -0.54
C ILE A 100 -2.67 16.62 -0.28
N LEU A 101 -3.38 16.53 0.83
CA LEU A 101 -4.20 15.36 1.18
C LEU A 101 -5.26 15.08 0.10
N CYS A 102 -5.97 16.11 -0.37
CA CYS A 102 -6.97 15.97 -1.42
C CYS A 102 -6.36 15.52 -2.75
N ARG A 103 -5.19 16.05 -3.15
CA ARG A 103 -4.48 15.61 -4.36
C ARG A 103 -4.07 14.14 -4.26
N ALA A 104 -3.54 13.71 -3.12
CA ALA A 104 -3.21 12.32 -2.84
C ALA A 104 -4.47 11.43 -2.85
N GLY A 105 -5.55 11.88 -2.21
CA GLY A 105 -6.85 11.20 -2.25
C GLY A 105 -7.44 11.06 -3.65
N CYS A 106 -7.20 12.04 -4.53
CA CYS A 106 -7.57 11.93 -5.96
C CYS A 106 -6.79 10.81 -6.66
N ALA A 107 -5.47 10.71 -6.43
CA ALA A 107 -4.63 9.64 -7.00
C ALA A 107 -5.10 8.26 -6.54
N LEU A 108 -5.52 8.12 -5.28
CA LEU A 108 -6.07 6.88 -4.73
C LEU A 108 -7.53 6.63 -5.14
N GLY A 109 -8.21 7.59 -5.78
CA GLY A 109 -9.61 7.47 -6.18
C GLY A 109 -10.60 7.53 -5.01
N LEU A 110 -10.19 8.10 -3.88
CA LEU A 110 -11.03 8.35 -2.69
C LEU A 110 -11.94 9.56 -2.90
N VAL A 111 -11.37 10.60 -3.50
CA VAL A 111 -12.04 11.86 -3.78
C VAL A 111 -11.76 12.29 -5.22
N ARG A 112 -12.45 13.32 -5.70
CA ARG A 112 -12.25 13.93 -7.02
C ARG A 112 -12.29 15.44 -6.91
N LEU A 113 -11.29 16.12 -7.45
CA LEU A 113 -11.24 17.57 -7.57
C LEU A 113 -11.83 17.98 -8.94
N LYS A 114 -12.86 18.83 -8.93
CA LYS A 114 -13.46 19.42 -10.14
C LYS A 114 -13.96 20.83 -9.82
N SER A 115 -13.67 21.81 -10.67
CA SER A 115 -14.14 23.20 -10.52
C SER A 115 -13.87 23.78 -9.12
N LYS A 116 -12.66 23.55 -8.60
CA LYS A 116 -12.22 23.98 -7.24
C LYS A 116 -13.05 23.39 -6.08
N ARG A 117 -13.81 22.33 -6.31
CA ARG A 117 -14.54 21.59 -5.29
C ARG A 117 -14.12 20.14 -5.24
N ILE A 118 -14.11 19.60 -4.03
CA ILE A 118 -13.82 18.21 -3.72
C ILE A 118 -15.14 17.45 -3.65
N PHE A 119 -15.19 16.32 -4.32
CA PHE A 119 -16.31 15.39 -4.36
C PHE A 119 -15.88 14.04 -3.84
N LEU A 120 -16.76 13.33 -3.17
CA LEU A 120 -16.57 11.92 -2.86
C LEU A 120 -16.46 11.11 -4.15
N ALA A 121 -15.41 10.30 -4.29
CA ALA A 121 -15.23 9.42 -5.44
C ALA A 121 -15.71 8.01 -5.13
N ARG A 122 -15.73 7.14 -6.16
CA ARG A 122 -16.28 5.79 -6.06
C ARG A 122 -15.67 4.97 -4.90
N ARG A 123 -14.34 4.98 -4.75
CA ARG A 123 -13.68 4.22 -3.68
C ARG A 123 -14.02 4.76 -2.30
N GLY A 124 -14.05 6.10 -2.15
CA GLY A 124 -14.49 6.74 -0.91
C GLY A 124 -15.92 6.35 -0.52
N ALA A 125 -16.85 6.37 -1.48
CA ALA A 125 -18.22 5.94 -1.26
C ALA A 125 -18.33 4.46 -0.88
N LEU A 126 -17.56 3.58 -1.54
CA LEU A 126 -17.53 2.14 -1.20
C LEU A 126 -17.03 1.90 0.23
N ILE A 127 -15.99 2.63 0.67
CA ILE A 127 -15.47 2.52 2.04
C ILE A 127 -16.56 2.85 3.07
N LEU A 128 -17.34 3.90 2.82
CA LEU A 128 -18.42 4.29 3.73
C LEU A 128 -19.63 3.34 3.69
N SER A 129 -19.87 2.69 2.56
CA SER A 129 -21.01 1.79 2.38
C SER A 129 -20.80 0.38 2.90
N LEU A 130 -19.55 -0.08 3.03
CA LEU A 130 -19.23 -1.43 3.48
C LEU A 130 -19.24 -1.49 5.01
N PRO A 131 -20.10 -2.34 5.63
CA PRO A 131 -20.16 -2.47 7.08
C PRO A 131 -18.80 -2.88 7.66
N GLY A 132 -18.36 -2.19 8.71
CA GLY A 132 -17.09 -2.48 9.40
C GLY A 132 -15.82 -2.03 8.68
N MET A 133 -15.91 -1.44 7.48
CA MET A 133 -14.71 -1.03 6.71
C MET A 133 -14.00 0.15 7.35
N THR A 134 -14.72 1.14 7.83
CA THR A 134 -14.13 2.31 8.52
C THR A 134 -13.46 1.89 9.82
N GLU A 135 -14.07 1.00 10.56
CA GLU A 135 -13.55 0.42 11.81
C GLU A 135 -12.29 -0.41 11.54
N LEU A 136 -12.30 -1.22 10.49
CA LEU A 136 -11.14 -2.00 10.07
C LEU A 136 -9.96 -1.09 9.72
N ILE A 137 -10.21 -0.02 8.95
CA ILE A 137 -9.16 0.96 8.60
C ILE A 137 -8.63 1.65 9.85
N ASP A 138 -9.48 2.01 10.80
CA ASP A 138 -9.07 2.65 12.05
C ASP A 138 -8.21 1.72 12.92
N HIS A 139 -8.50 0.42 12.96
CA HIS A 139 -7.70 -0.59 13.66
C HIS A 139 -6.27 -0.75 13.10
N HIS A 140 -6.02 -0.34 11.85
CA HIS A 140 -4.66 -0.38 11.31
C HIS A 140 -3.67 0.48 12.09
N SER A 141 -4.12 1.49 12.85
CA SER A 141 -3.23 2.26 13.72
C SER A 141 -2.50 1.40 14.75
N ILE A 142 -3.15 0.36 15.28
CA ILE A 142 -2.56 -0.58 16.23
C ILE A 142 -1.47 -1.41 15.55
N LEU A 143 -1.76 -1.91 14.33
CA LEU A 143 -0.79 -2.67 13.53
C LEU A 143 0.43 -1.81 13.16
N TYR A 144 0.24 -0.52 12.86
CA TYR A 144 1.37 0.38 12.57
C TYR A 144 2.29 0.57 13.77
N GLU A 145 1.76 0.63 14.98
CA GLU A 145 2.56 0.71 16.19
C GLU A 145 3.38 -0.57 16.40
N ASP A 146 2.80 -1.74 16.16
CA ASP A 146 3.49 -3.03 16.24
C ASP A 146 4.59 -3.17 15.16
N LEU A 147 4.37 -2.58 13.98
CA LEU A 147 5.30 -2.61 12.84
C LEU A 147 6.33 -1.48 12.83
N LEU A 148 6.42 -0.62 13.85
CA LEU A 148 7.48 0.39 13.96
C LEU A 148 8.88 -0.23 13.92
N ASP A 149 9.03 -1.45 14.46
CA ASP A 149 10.21 -2.28 14.31
C ASP A 149 9.80 -3.62 13.69
N PRO A 150 9.73 -3.69 12.35
CA PRO A 150 9.24 -4.87 11.67
C PRO A 150 10.13 -6.10 11.88
N ILE A 151 11.43 -5.92 12.12
CA ILE A 151 12.34 -7.05 12.35
C ILE A 151 12.01 -7.73 13.67
N SER A 152 11.91 -6.96 14.77
CA SER A 152 11.51 -7.50 16.07
C SER A 152 10.10 -8.10 16.05
N PHE A 153 9.17 -7.49 15.29
CA PHE A 153 7.82 -8.01 15.11
C PHE A 153 7.85 -9.43 14.50
N PHE A 154 8.52 -9.60 13.35
CA PHE A 154 8.57 -10.89 12.65
C PHE A 154 9.44 -11.95 13.38
N ARG A 155 10.32 -11.54 14.31
CA ARG A 155 11.06 -12.44 15.19
C ARG A 155 10.26 -12.88 16.42
N GLY A 156 9.10 -12.26 16.66
CA GLY A 156 8.32 -12.53 17.87
C GLY A 156 9.01 -12.07 19.17
N GLU A 157 9.86 -11.03 19.10
CA GLU A 157 10.65 -10.55 20.23
C GLU A 157 9.85 -9.64 21.19
N LYS A 158 8.66 -9.20 20.76
CA LYS A 158 7.77 -8.31 21.53
C LYS A 158 6.34 -8.83 21.52
N GLU A 159 5.65 -8.68 22.65
CA GLU A 159 4.19 -8.80 22.66
C GLU A 159 3.59 -7.70 21.78
N THR A 160 2.69 -8.10 20.87
CA THR A 160 2.03 -7.16 19.97
C THR A 160 0.75 -6.64 20.60
N LYS A 161 0.42 -5.37 20.36
CA LYS A 161 -0.87 -4.81 20.75
C LYS A 161 -2.01 -5.52 20.05
N LEU A 162 -1.78 -5.96 18.80
CA LEU A 162 -2.74 -6.71 18.01
C LEU A 162 -3.13 -8.05 18.67
N SER A 163 -2.18 -8.77 19.30
CA SER A 163 -2.46 -10.04 20.00
C SER A 163 -3.36 -9.86 21.23
N GLN A 164 -3.33 -8.68 21.84
CA GLN A 164 -4.20 -8.33 22.98
C GLN A 164 -5.64 -8.04 22.52
N PHE A 165 -5.82 -7.57 21.28
CA PHE A 165 -7.14 -7.31 20.70
C PHE A 165 -7.82 -8.56 20.13
N TRP A 166 -7.04 -9.49 19.57
CA TRP A 166 -7.53 -10.75 19.02
C TRP A 166 -6.81 -11.97 19.61
N PRO A 167 -7.10 -12.33 20.87
CA PRO A 167 -6.44 -13.46 21.55
C PRO A 167 -6.76 -14.83 20.91
N TYR A 168 -7.66 -14.89 19.91
CA TYR A 168 -8.11 -16.13 19.27
C TYR A 168 -7.51 -16.38 17.87
N VAL A 169 -6.58 -15.53 17.40
CA VAL A 169 -6.02 -15.65 16.04
C VAL A 169 -4.67 -16.38 16.02
N PHE A 170 -4.16 -16.78 17.19
CA PHE A 170 -2.91 -17.55 17.34
C PHE A 170 -3.09 -18.81 18.16
#